data_06aa10df213aeb7abf3aba9258cda438
#
_entry.id   06aa10df213aeb7abf3aba9258cda438
#
_cell.length_a   1.000
_cell.length_b   1.000
_cell.length_c   1.000
_cell.angle_alpha   90.00
_cell.angle_beta   90.00
_cell.angle_gamma   90.00
#
_symmetry.space_group_name_H-M   'P 1'
#
loop_
_entity.id
_entity.type
_entity.pdbx_description
1 polymer ?
#
loop_
_entity_poly.entity_id
_entity_poly.type
_entity_poly.pdbx_seq_one_letter_code
_entity_poly.pdbx_strand_id
1 'polypeptide(L)'
;MTLDSNLYAKRRAQLAAHMATLAPNSIAIIPTAPERQRNRDSDFLYRHDSYFYHLTGFSEPNAWLVITSDGRSTLFCQPKDLERETWDGVRLGPEAAPAKLALSEAWSTAVLDAKLPSLLENKSVVWYPFATHKELSSRIETGLNAVRARVRYGALCPGQQRDVCGILDEMRLVKDAHELDIMRRAAQISAGAHIRAMKRTVAMLRAGQDVREYHLDAELLHEFRQHGSQYPAYGSIVAGGANACVLHYRADAAPILSGDLVLIDAGCELDGYASDITRTFPANGKFSAAQRELYDLVLASQEAAIAVTHEGARFVDPHEAAVKVLAQGMLDVGLLDAHKVGNAQDVIANRSYFQFYMHRTGHWLGMDVHDCGSYVEPFEVGTVSERKDPLSGELIKDRPSRILRSGMVLTIEPGIYVRPAPGVPERFHNIGIRIEDDAVVTAKGCELISRNVPVHADEIEALMRE
;
A
#
# COMPACT_ATOMS: atom_id res chain seq x y z
N MET A 1 18.77 4.25 -10.46
CA MET A 1 18.49 5.65 -10.88
C MET A 1 19.46 6.63 -10.23
N THR A 2 19.80 7.74 -10.92
CA THR A 2 20.46 8.88 -10.26
C THR A 2 19.42 9.62 -9.43
N LEU A 3 19.69 9.81 -8.14
CA LEU A 3 18.80 10.52 -7.22
C LEU A 3 18.56 11.95 -7.74
N ASP A 4 17.31 12.33 -7.98
CA ASP A 4 16.95 13.73 -8.28
C ASP A 4 16.79 14.51 -6.96
N SER A 5 17.88 15.05 -6.47
CA SER A 5 17.90 15.82 -5.21
C SER A 5 16.98 17.05 -5.23
N ASN A 6 16.68 17.62 -6.40
CA ASN A 6 15.78 18.78 -6.54
C ASN A 6 14.33 18.40 -6.25
N LEU A 7 13.90 17.19 -6.64
CA LEU A 7 12.57 16.69 -6.33
C LEU A 7 12.34 16.63 -4.80
N TYR A 8 13.28 16.01 -4.10
CA TYR A 8 13.18 15.89 -2.63
C TYR A 8 13.33 17.25 -1.92
N ALA A 9 14.15 18.16 -2.43
CA ALA A 9 14.22 19.52 -1.91
C ALA A 9 12.90 20.26 -2.06
N LYS A 10 12.19 20.09 -3.20
CA LYS A 10 10.85 20.65 -3.41
C LYS A 10 9.83 20.11 -2.42
N ARG A 11 9.83 18.81 -2.15
CA ARG A 11 8.93 18.18 -1.17
C ARG A 11 9.19 18.70 0.25
N ARG A 12 10.46 18.85 0.65
CA ARG A 12 10.81 19.49 1.93
C ARG A 12 10.36 20.96 2.02
N ALA A 13 10.50 21.71 0.94
CA ALA A 13 10.01 23.09 0.88
C ALA A 13 8.46 23.17 0.99
N GLN A 14 7.73 22.23 0.38
CA GLN A 14 6.28 22.13 0.52
C GLN A 14 5.88 21.85 1.98
N LEU A 15 6.51 20.89 2.64
CA LEU A 15 6.26 20.61 4.06
C LEU A 15 6.55 21.87 4.93
N ALA A 16 7.69 22.54 4.71
CA ALA A 16 8.04 23.77 5.44
C ALA A 16 6.98 24.88 5.23
N ALA A 17 6.46 25.04 4.02
CA ALA A 17 5.40 26.01 3.72
C ALA A 17 4.08 25.68 4.46
N HIS A 18 3.67 24.40 4.49
CA HIS A 18 2.50 23.98 5.27
C HIS A 18 2.71 24.25 6.77
N MET A 19 3.89 23.92 7.30
CA MET A 19 4.22 24.19 8.70
C MET A 19 4.22 25.70 9.00
N ALA A 20 4.76 26.53 8.12
CA ALA A 20 4.77 27.98 8.27
C ALA A 20 3.36 28.58 8.33
N THR A 21 2.43 28.05 7.51
CA THR A 21 1.03 28.48 7.50
C THR A 21 0.31 28.09 8.79
N LEU A 22 0.53 26.87 9.30
CA LEU A 22 -0.16 26.33 10.47
C LEU A 22 0.47 26.73 11.81
N ALA A 23 1.77 26.95 11.83
CA ALA A 23 2.57 27.30 13.01
C ALA A 23 3.90 27.93 12.57
N PRO A 24 3.96 29.26 12.43
CA PRO A 24 5.23 29.96 12.12
C PRO A 24 6.30 29.65 13.17
N ASN A 25 7.56 29.67 12.74
CA ASN A 25 8.72 29.38 13.58
C ASN A 25 8.66 28.01 14.26
N SER A 26 8.16 27.00 13.57
CA SER A 26 8.09 25.61 14.04
C SER A 26 9.20 24.73 13.44
N ILE A 27 9.31 23.51 13.97
CA ILE A 27 10.32 22.52 13.57
C ILE A 27 9.69 21.15 13.46
N ALA A 28 10.05 20.38 12.43
CA ALA A 28 9.67 18.98 12.27
C ALA A 28 10.88 18.07 12.47
N ILE A 29 10.67 16.93 13.10
CA ILE A 29 11.68 15.89 13.35
C ILE A 29 11.11 14.57 12.84
N ILE A 30 11.73 14.01 11.78
CA ILE A 30 11.25 12.83 11.07
C ILE A 30 12.39 11.83 10.99
N PRO A 31 12.34 10.73 11.75
CA PRO A 31 13.32 9.65 11.67
C PRO A 31 13.03 8.70 10.51
N THR A 32 14.05 7.98 10.03
CA THR A 32 13.85 6.78 9.23
C THR A 32 13.64 5.56 10.13
N ALA A 33 13.23 4.43 9.53
CA ALA A 33 13.09 3.18 10.26
C ALA A 33 14.43 2.71 10.87
N PRO A 34 14.43 2.09 12.04
CA PRO A 34 15.61 1.43 12.57
C PRO A 34 15.83 0.08 11.90
N GLU A 35 17.09 -0.39 11.87
CA GLU A 35 17.40 -1.78 11.59
C GLU A 35 16.72 -2.71 12.61
N ARG A 36 16.28 -3.89 12.18
CA ARG A 36 15.58 -4.84 13.04
C ARG A 36 16.24 -6.21 12.97
N GLN A 37 16.61 -6.74 14.13
CA GLN A 37 17.15 -8.08 14.23
C GLN A 37 16.09 -9.13 13.87
N ARG A 38 16.47 -10.07 13.00
CA ARG A 38 15.72 -11.28 12.70
C ARG A 38 16.00 -12.37 13.74
N ASN A 39 17.28 -12.48 14.14
CA ASN A 39 17.77 -13.37 15.19
C ASN A 39 18.98 -12.72 15.88
N ARG A 40 19.81 -13.50 16.62
CA ARG A 40 20.87 -12.96 17.48
C ARG A 40 21.92 -12.11 16.77
N ASP A 41 22.28 -12.46 15.52
CA ASP A 41 23.41 -11.89 14.76
C ASP A 41 23.08 -11.63 13.29
N SER A 42 21.80 -11.70 12.93
CA SER A 42 21.33 -11.46 11.57
C SER A 42 20.10 -10.55 11.59
N ASP A 43 20.09 -9.58 10.70
CA ASP A 43 19.02 -8.61 10.58
C ASP A 43 18.02 -8.99 9.48
N PHE A 44 16.80 -8.46 9.56
CA PHE A 44 15.91 -8.40 8.42
C PHE A 44 16.48 -7.45 7.37
N LEU A 45 16.14 -7.71 6.11
CA LEU A 45 16.45 -6.74 5.04
C LEU A 45 15.91 -5.37 5.44
N TYR A 46 16.79 -4.37 5.39
CA TYR A 46 16.44 -3.02 5.80
C TYR A 46 15.50 -2.36 4.78
N ARG A 47 14.40 -1.79 5.29
CA ARG A 47 13.51 -0.93 4.51
C ARG A 47 13.33 0.39 5.26
N HIS A 48 13.59 1.50 4.58
CA HIS A 48 13.45 2.86 5.12
C HIS A 48 11.99 3.19 5.48
N ASP A 49 11.80 4.22 6.30
CA ASP A 49 10.47 4.79 6.57
C ASP A 49 9.97 5.56 5.34
N SER A 50 8.69 5.43 5.00
CA SER A 50 8.10 6.01 3.80
C SER A 50 8.02 7.54 3.86
N TYR A 51 7.70 8.14 5.01
CA TYR A 51 7.69 9.61 5.15
C TYR A 51 9.08 10.21 5.03
N PHE A 52 10.05 9.58 5.69
CA PHE A 52 11.43 10.01 5.63
C PHE A 52 11.97 9.91 4.20
N TYR A 53 11.74 8.81 3.52
CA TYR A 53 12.22 8.60 2.15
C TYR A 53 11.54 9.53 1.16
N HIS A 54 10.24 9.77 1.28
CA HIS A 54 9.49 10.73 0.47
C HIS A 54 10.10 12.14 0.51
N LEU A 55 10.70 12.53 1.64
CA LEU A 55 11.33 13.83 1.83
C LEU A 55 12.82 13.86 1.49
N THR A 56 13.50 12.73 1.42
CA THR A 56 14.98 12.70 1.34
C THR A 56 15.53 11.90 0.15
N GLY A 57 14.85 10.83 -0.26
CA GLY A 57 15.42 9.81 -1.14
C GLY A 57 16.63 9.09 -0.54
N PHE A 58 16.84 9.19 0.78
CA PHE A 58 17.97 8.61 1.48
C PHE A 58 17.57 7.28 2.11
N SER A 59 18.27 6.21 1.76
CA SER A 59 17.90 4.84 2.11
C SER A 59 18.75 4.20 3.20
N GLU A 60 19.75 4.92 3.76
CA GLU A 60 20.57 4.37 4.84
C GLU A 60 19.81 4.40 6.18
N PRO A 61 20.02 3.41 7.06
CA PRO A 61 19.38 3.33 8.36
C PRO A 61 19.88 4.38 9.35
N ASN A 62 19.18 4.47 10.49
CA ASN A 62 19.57 5.29 11.64
C ASN A 62 19.80 6.78 11.28
N ALA A 63 18.93 7.35 10.45
CA ALA A 63 18.98 8.74 10.04
C ALA A 63 17.76 9.53 10.53
N TRP A 64 17.93 10.87 10.65
CA TRP A 64 16.92 11.78 11.13
C TRP A 64 16.91 13.04 10.29
N LEU A 65 15.75 13.42 9.79
CA LEU A 65 15.55 14.66 9.06
C LEU A 65 14.93 15.70 10.00
N VAL A 66 15.52 16.87 10.06
CA VAL A 66 14.99 18.03 10.76
C VAL A 66 14.68 19.12 9.75
N ILE A 67 13.45 19.63 9.76
CA ILE A 67 13.01 20.71 8.86
C ILE A 67 12.43 21.84 9.71
N THR A 68 12.85 23.07 9.45
CA THR A 68 12.26 24.25 10.06
C THR A 68 11.27 24.91 9.11
N SER A 69 10.28 25.61 9.65
CA SER A 69 9.23 26.26 8.83
C SER A 69 9.75 27.40 7.94
N ASP A 70 11.01 27.84 8.10
CA ASP A 70 11.71 28.75 7.19
C ASP A 70 12.42 28.03 6.02
N GLY A 71 12.26 26.71 5.91
CA GLY A 71 12.77 25.89 4.80
C GLY A 71 14.16 25.31 5.00
N ARG A 72 14.84 25.53 6.13
CA ARG A 72 16.11 24.86 6.39
C ARG A 72 15.90 23.39 6.66
N SER A 73 16.75 22.56 6.10
CA SER A 73 16.73 21.10 6.29
C SER A 73 18.09 20.57 6.73
N THR A 74 18.09 19.79 7.80
CA THR A 74 19.28 19.19 8.41
C THR A 74 19.11 17.69 8.47
N LEU A 75 20.10 16.94 7.98
CA LEU A 75 20.14 15.48 8.11
C LEU A 75 21.10 15.07 9.22
N PHE A 76 20.66 14.19 10.09
CA PHE A 76 21.54 13.43 10.95
C PHE A 76 21.67 12.03 10.35
N CYS A 77 22.87 11.61 9.97
CA CYS A 77 23.14 10.29 9.40
C CYS A 77 24.40 9.66 10.00
N GLN A 78 24.62 8.42 9.73
CA GLN A 78 25.82 7.73 10.21
C GLN A 78 27.07 8.34 9.56
N PRO A 79 28.16 8.55 10.32
CA PRO A 79 29.41 9.03 9.76
C PRO A 79 30.08 7.96 8.91
N LYS A 80 31.01 8.36 8.04
CA LYS A 80 31.92 7.44 7.40
C LYS A 80 32.78 6.74 8.44
N ASP A 81 32.91 5.44 8.31
CA ASP A 81 33.70 4.59 9.17
C ASP A 81 34.32 3.48 8.31
N LEU A 82 35.60 3.62 7.99
CA LEU A 82 36.31 2.71 7.09
C LEU A 82 36.31 1.25 7.56
N GLU A 83 36.33 1.03 8.87
CA GLU A 83 36.24 -0.31 9.44
C GLU A 83 34.86 -0.90 9.20
N ARG A 84 33.80 -0.16 9.52
CA ARG A 84 32.40 -0.56 9.26
C ARG A 84 32.10 -0.69 7.77
N GLU A 85 32.59 0.21 6.94
CA GLU A 85 32.39 0.15 5.47
C GLU A 85 32.98 -1.13 4.84
N THR A 86 33.96 -1.74 5.50
CA THR A 86 34.50 -3.04 5.09
C THR A 86 33.48 -4.18 5.26
N TRP A 87 32.54 -4.04 6.22
CA TRP A 87 31.52 -5.04 6.53
C TRP A 87 30.16 -4.72 5.91
N ASP A 88 29.74 -3.45 6.02
CA ASP A 88 28.35 -3.03 5.75
C ASP A 88 28.23 -2.26 4.41
N GLY A 89 29.34 -1.98 3.73
CA GLY A 89 29.36 -1.17 2.50
C GLY A 89 29.54 0.33 2.76
N VAL A 90 29.72 1.08 1.67
CA VAL A 90 30.04 2.51 1.69
C VAL A 90 28.85 3.33 2.16
N ARG A 91 29.07 4.25 3.11
CA ARG A 91 28.11 5.23 3.61
C ARG A 91 28.31 6.59 2.96
N LEU A 92 27.22 7.35 2.78
CA LEU A 92 27.30 8.71 2.26
C LEU A 92 28.04 9.63 3.23
N GLY A 93 27.72 9.55 4.51
CA GLY A 93 28.29 10.39 5.57
C GLY A 93 27.79 11.84 5.56
N PRO A 94 27.90 12.55 6.70
CA PRO A 94 27.38 13.90 6.85
C PRO A 94 28.14 14.94 5.99
N GLU A 95 29.39 14.69 5.60
CA GLU A 95 30.19 15.60 4.80
C GLU A 95 29.68 15.72 3.35
N ALA A 96 29.27 14.60 2.76
CA ALA A 96 28.77 14.54 1.39
C ALA A 96 27.25 14.78 1.28
N ALA A 97 26.50 14.51 2.34
CA ALA A 97 25.03 14.54 2.34
C ALA A 97 24.42 15.89 1.92
N PRO A 98 24.92 17.06 2.36
CA PRO A 98 24.35 18.34 1.96
C PRO A 98 24.35 18.55 0.43
N ALA A 99 25.47 18.31 -0.21
CA ALA A 99 25.59 18.47 -1.65
C ALA A 99 24.79 17.40 -2.42
N LYS A 100 24.83 16.14 -1.97
CA LYS A 100 24.20 15.01 -2.66
C LYS A 100 22.68 15.05 -2.55
N LEU A 101 22.13 15.54 -1.43
CA LEU A 101 20.70 15.50 -1.11
C LEU A 101 20.06 16.91 -1.12
N ALA A 102 20.79 17.95 -1.53
CA ALA A 102 20.35 19.33 -1.52
C ALA A 102 19.80 19.75 -0.16
N LEU A 103 20.59 19.56 0.91
CA LEU A 103 20.26 19.92 2.29
C LEU A 103 21.01 21.18 2.70
N SER A 104 20.50 21.87 3.74
CA SER A 104 21.20 23.03 4.32
C SER A 104 22.46 22.61 5.07
N GLU A 105 22.41 21.48 5.77
CA GLU A 105 23.53 20.91 6.54
C GLU A 105 23.28 19.44 6.88
N ALA A 106 24.33 18.74 7.29
CA ALA A 106 24.22 17.42 7.86
C ALA A 106 25.22 17.20 9.02
N TRP A 107 24.87 16.30 9.92
CA TRP A 107 25.63 15.97 11.12
C TRP A 107 25.65 14.46 11.36
N SER A 108 26.65 13.99 12.10
CA SER A 108 26.63 12.62 12.60
C SER A 108 25.47 12.40 13.58
N THR A 109 24.81 11.25 13.51
CA THR A 109 23.79 10.84 14.48
C THR A 109 24.30 10.80 15.92
N ALA A 110 25.60 10.62 16.13
CA ALA A 110 26.21 10.64 17.45
C ALA A 110 26.02 11.97 18.21
N VAL A 111 25.80 13.08 17.50
CA VAL A 111 25.58 14.39 18.12
C VAL A 111 24.11 14.83 18.16
N LEU A 112 23.18 13.98 17.72
CA LEU A 112 21.75 14.31 17.66
C LEU A 112 21.22 14.80 19.01
N ASP A 113 21.37 14.00 20.07
CA ASP A 113 20.84 14.32 21.40
C ASP A 113 21.47 15.58 22.01
N ALA A 114 22.74 15.84 21.73
CA ALA A 114 23.42 17.04 22.17
C ALA A 114 22.93 18.30 21.41
N LYS A 115 22.58 18.17 20.13
CA LYS A 115 22.09 19.27 19.28
C LYS A 115 20.59 19.52 19.42
N LEU A 116 19.81 18.49 19.75
CA LEU A 116 18.36 18.57 19.80
C LEU A 116 17.84 19.75 20.65
N PRO A 117 18.34 20.00 21.86
CA PRO A 117 17.90 21.17 22.66
C PRO A 117 18.08 22.50 21.93
N SER A 118 19.20 22.71 21.25
CA SER A 118 19.46 23.96 20.51
C SER A 118 18.60 24.11 19.26
N LEU A 119 18.17 23.01 18.64
CA LEU A 119 17.26 23.02 17.52
C LEU A 119 15.82 23.33 17.96
N LEU A 120 15.41 22.85 19.14
CA LEU A 120 14.10 23.09 19.75
C LEU A 120 13.94 24.45 20.36
N GLU A 121 15.05 25.06 20.84
CA GLU A 121 15.04 26.34 21.52
C GLU A 121 14.44 27.45 20.64
N ASN A 122 13.55 28.25 21.25
CA ASN A 122 12.84 29.36 20.59
C ASN A 122 11.90 28.97 19.45
N LYS A 123 11.54 27.67 19.31
CA LYS A 123 10.50 27.23 18.39
C LYS A 123 9.12 27.32 19.04
N SER A 124 8.09 27.55 18.19
CA SER A 124 6.69 27.62 18.66
C SER A 124 6.07 26.24 18.84
N VAL A 125 6.32 25.33 17.88
CA VAL A 125 5.75 24.00 17.79
C VAL A 125 6.81 22.99 17.35
N VAL A 126 6.75 21.79 17.91
CA VAL A 126 7.49 20.62 17.43
C VAL A 126 6.53 19.69 16.71
N TRP A 127 6.81 19.40 15.46
CA TRP A 127 6.09 18.42 14.63
C TRP A 127 6.88 17.12 14.56
N TYR A 128 6.24 15.98 14.73
CA TYR A 128 6.84 14.67 14.51
C TYR A 128 5.75 13.61 14.27
N PRO A 129 6.06 12.46 13.65
CA PRO A 129 5.07 11.41 13.43
C PRO A 129 4.74 10.72 14.75
N PHE A 130 3.49 10.88 15.23
CA PHE A 130 3.04 10.29 16.50
C PHE A 130 2.91 8.76 16.39
N ALA A 131 3.36 8.06 17.41
CA ALA A 131 3.23 6.61 17.58
C ALA A 131 3.85 5.74 16.46
N THR A 132 4.55 6.32 15.49
CA THR A 132 5.18 5.55 14.39
C THR A 132 6.55 5.00 14.77
N HIS A 133 7.29 5.69 15.63
CA HIS A 133 8.63 5.29 16.08
C HIS A 133 8.69 5.19 17.60
N LYS A 134 9.06 4.00 18.08
CA LYS A 134 9.31 3.76 19.50
C LYS A 134 10.40 4.72 19.97
N GLU A 135 10.26 5.31 21.15
CA GLU A 135 11.22 6.23 21.80
C GLU A 135 11.31 7.65 21.19
N LEU A 136 10.68 7.95 20.04
CA LEU A 136 10.73 9.29 19.46
C LEU A 136 10.18 10.35 20.42
N SER A 137 9.00 10.14 20.98
CA SER A 137 8.36 11.05 21.94
C SER A 137 9.24 11.29 23.16
N SER A 138 9.81 10.23 23.75
CA SER A 138 10.70 10.32 24.92
C SER A 138 11.97 11.11 24.62
N ARG A 139 12.54 10.95 23.43
CA ARG A 139 13.72 11.71 23.00
C ARG A 139 13.41 13.19 22.82
N ILE A 140 12.27 13.52 22.21
CA ILE A 140 11.80 14.91 22.09
C ILE A 140 11.56 15.54 23.46
N GLU A 141 10.88 14.83 24.37
CA GLU A 141 10.64 15.29 25.74
C GLU A 141 11.93 15.55 26.50
N THR A 142 12.94 14.72 26.33
CA THR A 142 14.28 14.92 26.91
C THR A 142 14.91 16.23 26.39
N GLY A 143 14.82 16.46 25.08
CA GLY A 143 15.27 17.72 24.46
C GLY A 143 14.53 18.94 25.00
N LEU A 144 13.20 18.88 25.10
CA LEU A 144 12.36 19.96 25.65
C LEU A 144 12.71 20.25 27.11
N ASN A 145 12.96 19.23 27.93
CA ASN A 145 13.37 19.39 29.31
C ASN A 145 14.75 20.09 29.43
N ALA A 146 15.67 19.76 28.51
CA ALA A 146 16.96 20.45 28.44
C ALA A 146 16.81 21.94 28.04
N VAL A 147 15.85 22.28 27.18
CA VAL A 147 15.50 23.69 26.87
C VAL A 147 14.92 24.38 28.10
N ARG A 148 13.97 23.75 28.83
CA ARG A 148 13.37 24.28 30.04
C ARG A 148 14.43 24.59 31.11
N ALA A 149 15.47 23.80 31.22
CA ALA A 149 16.57 24.03 32.14
C ALA A 149 17.34 25.35 31.85
N ARG A 150 17.24 25.86 30.61
CA ARG A 150 17.89 27.09 30.13
C ARG A 150 17.00 28.34 30.14
N VAL A 151 15.76 28.24 30.61
CA VAL A 151 14.80 29.37 30.64
C VAL A 151 15.34 30.59 31.41
N ARG A 152 16.13 30.34 32.46
CA ARG A 152 16.79 31.45 33.20
C ARG A 152 17.79 32.28 32.38
N TYR A 153 18.25 31.70 31.24
CA TYR A 153 19.14 32.34 30.29
C TYR A 153 18.41 32.88 29.07
N GLY A 154 17.08 32.94 29.11
CA GLY A 154 16.25 33.50 28.04
C GLY A 154 15.78 32.48 26.97
N ALA A 155 16.06 31.19 27.12
CA ALA A 155 15.58 30.17 26.20
C ALA A 155 14.06 30.03 26.31
N LEU A 156 13.37 29.99 25.16
CA LEU A 156 11.94 29.72 25.10
C LEU A 156 11.74 28.25 24.67
N CYS A 157 10.99 27.49 25.47
CA CYS A 157 10.65 26.11 25.17
C CYS A 157 9.39 26.07 24.32
N PRO A 158 9.31 25.21 23.24
CA PRO A 158 8.09 24.98 22.48
C PRO A 158 6.91 24.66 23.40
N GLY A 159 5.76 25.29 23.13
CA GLY A 159 4.55 25.12 23.94
C GLY A 159 3.60 24.05 23.40
N GLN A 160 3.86 23.54 22.21
CA GLN A 160 2.99 22.57 21.53
C GLN A 160 3.80 21.49 20.83
N GLN A 161 3.21 20.29 20.81
CA GLN A 161 3.62 19.17 19.99
C GLN A 161 2.46 18.82 19.04
N ARG A 162 2.74 18.57 17.76
CA ARG A 162 1.73 18.26 16.73
C ARG A 162 2.18 17.09 15.88
N ASP A 163 1.19 16.31 15.45
CA ASP A 163 1.43 15.23 14.50
C ASP A 163 1.67 15.77 13.09
N VAL A 164 2.76 15.36 12.46
CA VAL A 164 3.11 15.73 11.09
C VAL A 164 2.46 14.81 10.06
N CYS A 165 1.99 13.63 10.47
CA CYS A 165 1.46 12.60 9.54
C CYS A 165 0.34 13.16 8.65
N GLY A 166 -0.63 13.89 9.21
CA GLY A 166 -1.73 14.41 8.41
C GLY A 166 -1.31 15.37 7.28
N ILE A 167 -0.18 16.09 7.42
CA ILE A 167 0.38 16.90 6.33
C ILE A 167 1.04 16.00 5.30
N LEU A 168 1.83 15.03 5.75
CA LEU A 168 2.58 14.12 4.88
C LEU A 168 1.65 13.19 4.11
N ASP A 169 0.56 12.72 4.73
CA ASP A 169 -0.48 11.90 4.09
C ASP A 169 -1.08 12.63 2.89
N GLU A 170 -1.48 13.90 3.06
CA GLU A 170 -2.03 14.71 1.97
C GLU A 170 -1.00 14.99 0.86
N MET A 171 0.28 15.15 1.22
CA MET A 171 1.35 15.32 0.24
C MET A 171 1.62 14.06 -0.57
N ARG A 172 1.49 12.86 0.04
CA ARG A 172 1.73 11.56 -0.60
C ARG A 172 0.53 11.04 -1.37
N LEU A 173 -0.68 11.49 -1.05
CA LEU A 173 -1.93 10.99 -1.63
C LEU A 173 -2.00 11.25 -3.14
N VAL A 174 -1.54 12.42 -3.61
CA VAL A 174 -1.49 12.78 -5.04
C VAL A 174 -0.06 12.60 -5.53
N LYS A 175 0.16 11.59 -6.36
CA LYS A 175 1.48 11.21 -6.89
C LYS A 175 1.92 12.16 -7.99
N ASP A 176 3.18 12.57 -7.95
CA ASP A 176 3.80 13.32 -9.04
C ASP A 176 4.22 12.39 -10.20
N ALA A 177 4.69 12.99 -11.30
CA ALA A 177 5.07 12.24 -12.50
C ALA A 177 6.22 11.24 -12.26
N HIS A 178 7.14 11.55 -11.35
CA HIS A 178 8.25 10.66 -11.00
C HIS A 178 7.75 9.43 -10.22
N GLU A 179 6.86 9.64 -9.24
CA GLU A 179 6.24 8.57 -8.48
C GLU A 179 5.42 7.64 -9.38
N LEU A 180 4.61 8.20 -10.28
CA LEU A 180 3.82 7.43 -11.23
C LEU A 180 4.68 6.63 -12.22
N ASP A 181 5.86 7.14 -12.63
CA ASP A 181 6.80 6.39 -13.47
C ASP A 181 7.33 5.15 -12.74
N ILE A 182 7.73 5.30 -11.47
CA ILE A 182 8.19 4.17 -10.67
C ILE A 182 7.08 3.14 -10.47
N MET A 183 5.86 3.59 -10.13
CA MET A 183 4.71 2.70 -9.93
C MET A 183 4.33 1.94 -11.20
N ARG A 184 4.37 2.58 -12.39
CA ARG A 184 4.15 1.88 -13.68
C ARG A 184 5.20 0.79 -13.92
N ARG A 185 6.46 1.07 -13.61
CA ARG A 185 7.54 0.08 -13.74
C ARG A 185 7.38 -1.06 -12.74
N ALA A 186 7.00 -0.77 -11.49
CA ALA A 186 6.71 -1.79 -10.49
C ALA A 186 5.55 -2.69 -10.93
N ALA A 187 4.46 -2.10 -11.41
CA ALA A 187 3.31 -2.83 -11.93
C ALA A 187 3.67 -3.69 -13.15
N GLN A 188 4.54 -3.20 -14.05
CA GLN A 188 5.02 -3.97 -15.19
C GLN A 188 5.85 -5.20 -14.78
N ILE A 189 6.73 -5.05 -13.78
CA ILE A 189 7.50 -6.17 -13.22
C ILE A 189 6.56 -7.20 -12.60
N SER A 190 5.59 -6.75 -11.82
CA SER A 190 4.61 -7.63 -11.18
C SER A 190 3.72 -8.33 -12.19
N ALA A 191 3.30 -7.65 -13.26
CA ALA A 191 2.56 -8.28 -14.35
C ALA A 191 3.37 -9.41 -15.01
N GLY A 192 4.66 -9.20 -15.26
CA GLY A 192 5.59 -10.24 -15.75
C GLY A 192 5.66 -11.45 -14.82
N ALA A 193 5.68 -11.21 -13.51
CA ALA A 193 5.72 -12.27 -12.50
C ALA A 193 4.44 -13.12 -12.50
N HIS A 194 3.27 -12.50 -12.60
CA HIS A 194 2.00 -13.22 -12.74
C HIS A 194 1.94 -14.08 -14.02
N ILE A 195 2.35 -13.51 -15.17
CA ILE A 195 2.43 -14.25 -16.44
C ILE A 195 3.37 -15.46 -16.30
N ARG A 196 4.53 -15.27 -15.68
CA ARG A 196 5.49 -16.34 -15.42
C ARG A 196 4.89 -17.42 -14.53
N ALA A 197 4.21 -17.08 -13.44
CA ALA A 197 3.56 -18.02 -12.55
C ALA A 197 2.46 -18.83 -13.25
N MET A 198 1.61 -18.20 -14.07
CA MET A 198 0.58 -18.89 -14.87
C MET A 198 1.19 -19.93 -15.82
N LYS A 199 2.19 -19.54 -16.63
CA LYS A 199 2.88 -20.45 -17.57
C LYS A 199 3.57 -21.58 -16.82
N ARG A 200 4.23 -21.28 -15.72
CA ARG A 200 4.96 -22.27 -14.92
C ARG A 200 4.05 -23.30 -14.28
N THR A 201 2.88 -22.87 -13.77
CA THR A 201 1.90 -23.78 -13.16
C THR A 201 1.47 -24.88 -14.12
N VAL A 202 1.01 -24.51 -15.30
CA VAL A 202 0.53 -25.49 -16.28
C VAL A 202 1.66 -26.36 -16.81
N ALA A 203 2.87 -25.81 -17.01
CA ALA A 203 4.03 -26.56 -17.47
C ALA A 203 4.45 -27.65 -16.45
N MET A 204 4.48 -27.32 -15.16
CA MET A 204 4.79 -28.28 -14.09
C MET A 204 3.74 -29.39 -13.98
N LEU A 205 2.44 -29.04 -14.04
CA LEU A 205 1.35 -30.03 -14.01
C LEU A 205 1.39 -30.96 -15.22
N ARG A 206 1.62 -30.43 -16.43
CA ARG A 206 1.76 -31.26 -17.65
C ARG A 206 2.96 -32.20 -17.57
N ALA A 207 4.01 -31.81 -16.89
CA ALA A 207 5.19 -32.63 -16.62
C ALA A 207 4.98 -33.65 -15.49
N GLY A 208 3.80 -33.72 -14.87
CA GLY A 208 3.48 -34.64 -13.78
C GLY A 208 4.21 -34.31 -12.47
N GLN A 209 4.65 -33.07 -12.28
CA GLN A 209 5.33 -32.63 -11.06
C GLN A 209 4.34 -32.40 -9.93
N ASP A 210 4.79 -32.58 -8.67
CA ASP A 210 4.06 -32.15 -7.48
C ASP A 210 4.16 -30.63 -7.36
N VAL A 211 3.11 -29.92 -7.81
CA VAL A 211 3.07 -28.44 -7.77
C VAL A 211 2.56 -28.00 -6.42
N ARG A 212 3.28 -27.07 -5.81
CA ARG A 212 2.98 -26.48 -4.49
C ARG A 212 2.94 -24.97 -4.57
N GLU A 213 2.20 -24.34 -3.66
CA GLU A 213 2.03 -22.89 -3.61
C GLU A 213 3.39 -22.16 -3.53
N TYR A 214 4.33 -22.64 -2.71
CA TYR A 214 5.67 -22.04 -2.61
C TYR A 214 6.50 -22.11 -3.90
N HIS A 215 6.20 -23.02 -4.83
CA HIS A 215 6.89 -23.03 -6.12
C HIS A 215 6.53 -21.79 -6.93
N LEU A 216 5.25 -21.36 -6.87
CA LEU A 216 4.80 -20.16 -7.58
C LEU A 216 5.27 -18.88 -6.89
N ASP A 217 5.29 -18.86 -5.55
CA ASP A 217 5.90 -17.75 -4.80
C ASP A 217 7.38 -17.56 -5.17
N ALA A 218 8.13 -18.67 -5.31
CA ALA A 218 9.52 -18.62 -5.77
C ALA A 218 9.66 -18.04 -7.19
N GLU A 219 8.73 -18.35 -8.11
CA GLU A 219 8.72 -17.79 -9.47
C GLU A 219 8.40 -16.29 -9.47
N LEU A 220 7.49 -15.82 -8.58
CA LEU A 220 7.18 -14.41 -8.39
C LEU A 220 8.42 -13.65 -7.88
N LEU A 221 9.02 -14.12 -6.80
CA LEU A 221 10.22 -13.52 -6.21
C LEU A 221 11.40 -13.49 -7.19
N HIS A 222 11.57 -14.56 -7.99
CA HIS A 222 12.59 -14.60 -9.02
C HIS A 222 12.40 -13.45 -10.03
N GLU A 223 11.19 -13.28 -10.55
CA GLU A 223 10.89 -12.25 -11.55
C GLU A 223 11.08 -10.84 -10.96
N PHE A 224 10.61 -10.58 -9.75
CA PHE A 224 10.83 -9.31 -9.06
C PHE A 224 12.33 -8.97 -8.98
N ARG A 225 13.12 -9.90 -8.48
CA ARG A 225 14.58 -9.70 -8.29
C ARG A 225 15.33 -9.60 -9.61
N GLN A 226 14.94 -10.37 -10.63
CA GLN A 226 15.55 -10.35 -11.96
C GLN A 226 15.43 -8.97 -12.61
N HIS A 227 14.37 -8.21 -12.30
CA HIS A 227 14.11 -6.88 -12.86
C HIS A 227 14.45 -5.72 -11.89
N GLY A 228 15.19 -6.00 -10.81
CA GLY A 228 15.77 -4.98 -9.93
C GLY A 228 14.86 -4.49 -8.81
N SER A 229 13.69 -5.09 -8.61
CA SER A 229 12.89 -4.84 -7.41
C SER A 229 13.70 -5.23 -6.17
N GLN A 230 13.64 -4.41 -5.13
CA GLN A 230 14.37 -4.66 -3.88
C GLN A 230 13.64 -5.68 -3.01
N TYR A 231 12.30 -5.59 -2.97
CA TYR A 231 11.43 -6.37 -2.09
C TYR A 231 10.11 -6.76 -2.80
N PRO A 232 9.41 -7.81 -2.34
CA PRO A 232 7.96 -7.84 -2.51
C PRO A 232 7.35 -6.68 -1.69
N ALA A 233 6.30 -6.04 -2.20
CA ALA A 233 5.62 -4.94 -1.49
C ALA A 233 4.93 -5.43 -0.21
N TYR A 234 4.52 -6.70 -0.21
CA TYR A 234 3.89 -7.42 0.90
C TYR A 234 4.16 -8.93 0.76
N GLY A 235 3.81 -9.71 1.78
CA GLY A 235 3.91 -11.17 1.68
C GLY A 235 2.93 -11.71 0.66
N SER A 236 3.44 -12.32 -0.42
CA SER A 236 2.62 -12.86 -1.51
C SER A 236 1.54 -13.80 -0.99
N ILE A 237 0.35 -13.71 -1.56
CA ILE A 237 -0.73 -14.66 -1.40
C ILE A 237 -0.70 -15.58 -2.63
N VAL A 238 -0.45 -16.87 -2.42
CA VAL A 238 -0.54 -17.91 -3.46
C VAL A 238 -1.43 -19.00 -2.92
N ALA A 239 -2.67 -19.07 -3.39
CA ALA A 239 -3.73 -19.88 -2.83
C ALA A 239 -4.34 -20.82 -3.86
N GLY A 240 -4.10 -22.13 -3.70
CA GLY A 240 -4.69 -23.19 -4.53
C GLY A 240 -6.04 -23.68 -4.00
N GLY A 241 -7.03 -23.85 -4.87
CA GLY A 241 -8.33 -24.42 -4.55
C GLY A 241 -9.04 -23.71 -3.40
N ALA A 242 -9.42 -24.42 -2.35
CA ALA A 242 -10.15 -23.89 -1.19
C ALA A 242 -9.41 -22.78 -0.43
N ASN A 243 -8.06 -22.74 -0.49
CA ASN A 243 -7.25 -21.72 0.16
C ASN A 243 -7.54 -20.32 -0.41
N ALA A 244 -7.97 -20.23 -1.67
CA ALA A 244 -8.40 -18.97 -2.30
C ALA A 244 -9.58 -18.30 -1.60
N CYS A 245 -10.31 -19.01 -0.73
CA CYS A 245 -11.37 -18.44 0.10
C CYS A 245 -10.87 -17.85 1.42
N VAL A 246 -9.54 -17.78 1.64
CA VAL A 246 -8.91 -17.12 2.79
C VAL A 246 -8.24 -15.84 2.30
N LEU A 247 -8.79 -14.68 2.68
CA LEU A 247 -8.44 -13.38 2.07
C LEU A 247 -6.95 -13.04 2.14
N HIS A 248 -6.32 -13.23 3.28
CA HIS A 248 -4.88 -13.00 3.48
C HIS A 248 -4.13 -14.32 3.70
N TYR A 249 -4.43 -15.31 2.84
CA TYR A 249 -3.70 -16.57 2.83
C TYR A 249 -2.22 -16.31 2.49
N ARG A 250 -1.34 -16.99 3.17
CA ARG A 250 0.09 -16.91 2.83
C ARG A 250 0.52 -18.18 2.12
N ALA A 251 1.37 -18.01 1.12
CA ALA A 251 1.95 -19.16 0.40
C ALA A 251 2.53 -20.18 1.39
N ASP A 252 2.07 -21.40 1.31
CA ASP A 252 2.44 -22.50 2.18
C ASP A 252 2.71 -23.76 1.34
N ALA A 253 2.81 -24.91 1.97
CA ALA A 253 3.16 -26.17 1.33
C ALA A 253 1.97 -26.91 0.68
N ALA A 254 0.78 -26.29 0.58
CA ALA A 254 -0.39 -26.95 -0.01
C ALA A 254 -0.17 -27.33 -1.48
N PRO A 255 -0.62 -28.53 -1.91
CA PRO A 255 -0.56 -28.92 -3.30
C PRO A 255 -1.56 -28.15 -4.14
N ILE A 256 -1.20 -27.85 -5.38
CA ILE A 256 -2.08 -27.29 -6.41
C ILE A 256 -2.47 -28.42 -7.36
N LEU A 257 -3.78 -28.73 -7.43
CA LEU A 257 -4.30 -29.82 -8.20
C LEU A 257 -4.81 -29.37 -9.59
N SER A 258 -4.86 -30.26 -10.54
CA SER A 258 -5.25 -29.95 -11.93
C SER A 258 -6.64 -29.30 -12.09
N GLY A 259 -7.57 -29.50 -11.15
CA GLY A 259 -8.91 -28.91 -11.20
C GLY A 259 -9.06 -27.59 -10.40
N ASP A 260 -8.01 -27.17 -9.69
CA ASP A 260 -8.04 -26.00 -8.83
C ASP A 260 -8.04 -24.69 -9.62
N LEU A 261 -8.63 -23.66 -9.05
CA LEU A 261 -8.21 -22.28 -9.30
C LEU A 261 -7.01 -21.95 -8.43
N VAL A 262 -6.12 -21.14 -8.98
CA VAL A 262 -5.00 -20.53 -8.24
C VAL A 262 -5.25 -19.04 -8.20
N LEU A 263 -5.41 -18.50 -6.99
CA LEU A 263 -5.45 -17.07 -6.73
C LEU A 263 -4.06 -16.63 -6.31
N ILE A 264 -3.46 -15.73 -7.07
CA ILE A 264 -2.21 -15.06 -6.71
C ILE A 264 -2.50 -13.58 -6.51
N ASP A 265 -2.12 -13.06 -5.33
CA ASP A 265 -2.13 -11.66 -4.99
C ASP A 265 -0.70 -11.31 -4.57
N ALA A 266 0.00 -10.61 -5.45
CA ALA A 266 1.42 -10.33 -5.33
C ALA A 266 1.84 -9.09 -6.12
N GLY A 267 2.63 -8.26 -5.49
CA GLY A 267 3.25 -7.09 -6.10
C GLY A 267 4.66 -6.86 -5.60
N CYS A 268 5.49 -6.22 -6.40
CA CYS A 268 6.84 -5.86 -6.02
C CYS A 268 6.93 -4.43 -5.48
N GLU A 269 7.94 -4.15 -4.65
CA GLU A 269 8.37 -2.81 -4.32
C GLU A 269 9.59 -2.44 -5.18
N LEU A 270 9.49 -1.35 -5.93
CA LEU A 270 10.57 -0.79 -6.72
C LEU A 270 10.85 0.64 -6.25
N ASP A 271 12.09 0.92 -5.87
CA ASP A 271 12.54 2.24 -5.43
C ASP A 271 11.62 2.87 -4.35
N GLY A 272 11.08 2.02 -3.46
CA GLY A 272 10.19 2.40 -2.36
C GLY A 272 8.71 2.56 -2.74
N TYR A 273 8.27 2.16 -3.93
CA TYR A 273 6.87 2.20 -4.37
C TYR A 273 6.33 0.80 -4.65
N ALA A 274 5.14 0.52 -4.13
CA ALA A 274 4.45 -0.74 -4.28
C ALA A 274 3.69 -0.83 -5.61
N SER A 275 3.46 -2.06 -6.05
CA SER A 275 2.38 -2.46 -6.95
C SER A 275 1.55 -3.54 -6.28
N ASP A 276 0.30 -3.69 -6.72
CA ASP A 276 -0.65 -4.62 -6.14
C ASP A 276 -1.52 -5.27 -7.22
N ILE A 277 -1.36 -6.57 -7.42
CA ILE A 277 -2.05 -7.28 -8.50
C ILE A 277 -2.60 -8.59 -7.97
N THR A 278 -3.90 -8.80 -8.13
CA THR A 278 -4.48 -10.13 -7.99
C THR A 278 -4.95 -10.68 -9.32
N ARG A 279 -4.57 -11.93 -9.59
CA ARG A 279 -5.13 -12.74 -10.68
C ARG A 279 -5.54 -14.11 -10.17
N THR A 280 -6.68 -14.59 -10.68
CA THR A 280 -7.16 -15.95 -10.46
C THR A 280 -7.19 -16.69 -11.78
N PHE A 281 -6.60 -17.88 -11.85
CA PHE A 281 -6.49 -18.67 -13.07
C PHE A 281 -6.62 -20.17 -12.80
N PRO A 282 -7.06 -20.98 -13.80
CA PRO A 282 -7.18 -22.42 -13.63
C PRO A 282 -5.81 -23.10 -13.72
N ALA A 283 -5.46 -23.93 -12.73
CA ALA A 283 -4.15 -24.58 -12.65
C ALA A 283 -3.79 -25.39 -13.91
N ASN A 284 -4.76 -26.04 -14.52
CA ASN A 284 -4.60 -26.84 -15.74
C ASN A 284 -4.71 -26.05 -17.05
N GLY A 285 -4.93 -24.73 -16.97
CA GLY A 285 -5.08 -23.84 -18.11
C GLY A 285 -6.48 -23.82 -18.73
N LYS A 286 -7.51 -24.34 -18.04
CA LYS A 286 -8.91 -24.33 -18.52
C LYS A 286 -9.89 -24.15 -17.36
N PHE A 287 -10.70 -23.10 -17.41
CA PHE A 287 -11.79 -22.91 -16.45
C PHE A 287 -12.88 -24.00 -16.63
N SER A 288 -13.38 -24.53 -15.52
CA SER A 288 -14.65 -25.28 -15.55
C SER A 288 -15.82 -24.30 -15.75
N ALA A 289 -16.99 -24.84 -16.13
CA ALA A 289 -18.19 -24.01 -16.34
C ALA A 289 -18.55 -23.18 -15.09
N ALA A 290 -18.49 -23.79 -13.90
CA ALA A 290 -18.80 -23.10 -12.63
C ALA A 290 -17.74 -22.04 -12.27
N GLN A 291 -16.46 -22.34 -12.51
CA GLN A 291 -15.36 -21.37 -12.28
C GLN A 291 -15.51 -20.19 -13.24
N ARG A 292 -15.80 -20.43 -14.52
CA ARG A 292 -15.96 -19.40 -15.53
C ARG A 292 -17.15 -18.48 -15.22
N GLU A 293 -18.27 -19.06 -14.80
CA GLU A 293 -19.48 -18.30 -14.43
C GLU A 293 -19.22 -17.29 -13.33
N LEU A 294 -18.52 -17.68 -12.26
CA LEU A 294 -18.15 -16.77 -11.18
C LEU A 294 -17.00 -15.81 -11.57
N TYR A 295 -16.06 -16.28 -12.39
CA TYR A 295 -14.96 -15.44 -12.87
C TYR A 295 -15.47 -14.27 -13.70
N ASP A 296 -16.34 -14.55 -14.68
CA ASP A 296 -16.92 -13.53 -15.54
C ASP A 296 -17.79 -12.53 -14.73
N LEU A 297 -18.45 -12.97 -13.65
CA LEU A 297 -19.17 -12.10 -12.74
C LEU A 297 -18.24 -11.15 -11.97
N VAL A 298 -17.11 -11.68 -11.43
CA VAL A 298 -16.12 -10.84 -10.74
C VAL A 298 -15.48 -9.83 -11.70
N LEU A 299 -15.16 -10.26 -12.92
CA LEU A 299 -14.61 -9.36 -13.94
C LEU A 299 -15.59 -8.24 -14.29
N ALA A 300 -16.86 -8.58 -14.53
CA ALA A 300 -17.89 -7.57 -14.81
C ALA A 300 -18.06 -6.58 -13.66
N SER A 301 -17.92 -7.02 -12.42
CA SER A 301 -17.96 -6.13 -11.24
C SER A 301 -16.74 -5.20 -11.17
N GLN A 302 -15.55 -5.69 -11.54
CA GLN A 302 -14.35 -4.87 -11.64
C GLN A 302 -14.49 -3.81 -12.73
N GLU A 303 -14.97 -4.19 -13.91
CA GLU A 303 -15.19 -3.25 -15.03
C GLU A 303 -16.19 -2.16 -14.67
N ALA A 304 -17.26 -2.50 -13.94
CA ALA A 304 -18.22 -1.51 -13.44
C ALA A 304 -17.59 -0.53 -12.46
N ALA A 305 -16.70 -1.01 -11.57
CA ALA A 305 -15.96 -0.16 -10.63
C ALA A 305 -14.98 0.77 -11.37
N ILE A 306 -14.24 0.24 -12.35
CA ILE A 306 -13.31 1.00 -13.20
C ILE A 306 -14.04 2.14 -13.93
N ALA A 307 -15.22 1.84 -14.49
CA ALA A 307 -15.98 2.81 -15.27
C ALA A 307 -16.41 4.06 -14.50
N VAL A 308 -16.53 3.98 -13.17
CA VAL A 308 -16.91 5.12 -12.31
C VAL A 308 -15.71 5.74 -11.58
N THR A 309 -14.49 5.22 -11.81
CA THR A 309 -13.27 5.73 -11.18
C THR A 309 -12.70 6.87 -12.02
N HIS A 310 -12.93 8.12 -11.63
CA HIS A 310 -12.43 9.31 -12.31
C HIS A 310 -12.33 10.49 -11.34
N GLU A 311 -11.66 11.56 -11.76
CA GLU A 311 -11.60 12.79 -10.97
C GLU A 311 -13.01 13.33 -10.68
N GLY A 312 -13.26 13.71 -9.43
CA GLY A 312 -14.56 14.19 -8.94
C GLY A 312 -15.51 13.10 -8.44
N ALA A 313 -15.30 11.83 -8.79
CA ALA A 313 -16.00 10.71 -8.15
C ALA A 313 -15.56 10.57 -6.68
N ARG A 314 -16.28 9.80 -5.89
CA ARG A 314 -15.91 9.51 -4.51
C ARG A 314 -15.22 8.15 -4.41
N PHE A 315 -14.31 8.00 -3.45
CA PHE A 315 -13.61 6.74 -3.22
C PHE A 315 -14.55 5.54 -2.98
N VAL A 316 -15.77 5.78 -2.49
CA VAL A 316 -16.78 4.73 -2.28
C VAL A 316 -17.48 4.30 -3.57
N ASP A 317 -17.55 5.15 -4.60
CA ASP A 317 -18.33 4.89 -5.81
C ASP A 317 -17.91 3.60 -6.54
N PRO A 318 -16.62 3.27 -6.72
CA PRO A 318 -16.17 1.99 -7.27
C PRO A 318 -16.71 0.79 -6.50
N HIS A 319 -16.71 0.85 -5.16
CA HIS A 319 -17.24 -0.22 -4.32
C HIS A 319 -18.75 -0.40 -4.52
N GLU A 320 -19.50 0.68 -4.55
CA GLU A 320 -20.95 0.62 -4.76
C GLU A 320 -21.31 0.09 -6.15
N ALA A 321 -20.53 0.45 -7.17
CA ALA A 321 -20.70 -0.06 -8.52
C ALA A 321 -20.43 -1.58 -8.59
N ALA A 322 -19.33 -2.04 -8.00
CA ALA A 322 -19.00 -3.47 -7.91
C ALA A 322 -20.09 -4.25 -7.17
N VAL A 323 -20.54 -3.76 -6.00
CA VAL A 323 -21.57 -4.41 -5.19
C VAL A 323 -22.90 -4.54 -5.96
N LYS A 324 -23.28 -3.55 -6.77
CA LYS A 324 -24.51 -3.64 -7.59
C LYS A 324 -24.45 -4.80 -8.58
N VAL A 325 -23.32 -4.98 -9.27
CA VAL A 325 -23.13 -6.09 -10.23
C VAL A 325 -23.07 -7.42 -9.48
N LEU A 326 -22.32 -7.51 -8.38
CA LEU A 326 -22.19 -8.73 -7.61
C LEU A 326 -23.54 -9.17 -6.99
N ALA A 327 -24.32 -8.23 -6.43
CA ALA A 327 -25.62 -8.53 -5.82
C ALA A 327 -26.60 -9.12 -6.83
N GLN A 328 -26.71 -8.54 -8.03
CA GLN A 328 -27.56 -9.09 -9.10
C GLN A 328 -27.01 -10.43 -9.59
N GLY A 329 -25.70 -10.51 -9.89
CA GLY A 329 -25.09 -11.73 -10.40
C GLY A 329 -25.18 -12.90 -9.43
N MET A 330 -25.03 -12.69 -8.13
CA MET A 330 -25.20 -13.75 -7.11
C MET A 330 -26.63 -14.33 -7.10
N LEU A 331 -27.65 -13.52 -7.40
CA LEU A 331 -29.02 -13.99 -7.59
C LEU A 331 -29.15 -14.78 -8.90
N ASP A 332 -28.59 -14.25 -9.99
CA ASP A 332 -28.71 -14.86 -11.33
C ASP A 332 -28.03 -16.25 -11.39
N VAL A 333 -26.87 -16.41 -10.77
CA VAL A 333 -26.15 -17.69 -10.70
C VAL A 333 -26.69 -18.64 -9.61
N GLY A 334 -27.61 -18.15 -8.77
CA GLY A 334 -28.22 -18.91 -7.67
C GLY A 334 -27.33 -19.12 -6.44
N LEU A 335 -26.32 -18.27 -6.24
CA LEU A 335 -25.58 -18.21 -4.97
C LEU A 335 -26.45 -17.67 -3.83
N LEU A 336 -27.35 -16.74 -4.15
CA LEU A 336 -28.36 -16.21 -3.26
C LEU A 336 -29.75 -16.63 -3.73
N ASP A 337 -30.58 -17.08 -2.81
CA ASP A 337 -31.96 -17.48 -3.06
C ASP A 337 -32.89 -16.25 -2.98
N ALA A 338 -33.37 -15.77 -4.12
CA ALA A 338 -34.25 -14.60 -4.21
C ALA A 338 -35.52 -14.73 -3.34
N HIS A 339 -36.01 -15.94 -3.07
CA HIS A 339 -37.15 -16.13 -2.18
C HIS A 339 -36.84 -15.82 -0.71
N LYS A 340 -35.55 -15.89 -0.33
CA LYS A 340 -35.09 -15.62 1.03
C LYS A 340 -34.56 -14.19 1.21
N VAL A 341 -33.83 -13.67 0.22
CA VAL A 341 -33.10 -12.39 0.36
C VAL A 341 -33.74 -11.23 -0.43
N GLY A 342 -34.75 -11.52 -1.27
CA GLY A 342 -35.40 -10.51 -2.11
C GLY A 342 -34.65 -10.24 -3.43
N ASN A 343 -34.84 -9.06 -3.98
CA ASN A 343 -34.18 -8.60 -5.21
C ASN A 343 -32.80 -8.00 -4.92
N ALA A 344 -32.06 -7.55 -5.94
CA ALA A 344 -30.71 -7.01 -5.79
C ALA A 344 -30.63 -5.79 -4.86
N GLN A 345 -31.67 -4.95 -4.81
CA GLN A 345 -31.69 -3.81 -3.89
C GLN A 345 -31.84 -4.29 -2.43
N ASP A 346 -32.66 -5.31 -2.21
CA ASP A 346 -32.79 -5.95 -0.89
C ASP A 346 -31.47 -6.60 -0.46
N VAL A 347 -30.80 -7.30 -1.40
CA VAL A 347 -29.47 -7.91 -1.16
C VAL A 347 -28.46 -6.85 -0.74
N ILE A 348 -28.44 -5.68 -1.36
CA ILE A 348 -27.56 -4.55 -1.03
C ILE A 348 -27.95 -3.97 0.33
N ALA A 349 -29.24 -3.67 0.54
CA ALA A 349 -29.75 -3.04 1.75
C ALA A 349 -29.51 -3.90 2.99
N ASN A 350 -29.73 -5.22 2.88
CA ASN A 350 -29.54 -6.19 3.95
C ASN A 350 -28.10 -6.75 4.02
N ARG A 351 -27.22 -6.35 3.09
CA ARG A 351 -25.85 -6.85 2.96
C ARG A 351 -25.76 -8.38 2.83
N SER A 352 -26.75 -9.03 2.23
CA SER A 352 -26.74 -10.49 2.05
C SER A 352 -25.59 -10.97 1.16
N TYR A 353 -25.08 -10.12 0.25
CA TYR A 353 -23.88 -10.36 -0.54
C TYR A 353 -22.62 -10.58 0.30
N PHE A 354 -22.59 -10.07 1.55
CA PHE A 354 -21.41 -10.10 2.41
C PHE A 354 -20.96 -11.52 2.80
N GLN A 355 -21.85 -12.50 2.65
CA GLN A 355 -21.49 -13.92 2.79
C GLN A 355 -20.42 -14.36 1.81
N PHE A 356 -20.38 -13.76 0.61
CA PHE A 356 -19.48 -14.14 -0.48
C PHE A 356 -18.51 -13.02 -0.88
N TYR A 357 -18.80 -11.78 -0.51
CA TYR A 357 -17.95 -10.62 -0.75
C TYR A 357 -17.91 -9.74 0.49
N MET A 358 -16.89 -9.94 1.34
CA MET A 358 -16.85 -9.39 2.69
C MET A 358 -15.80 -8.30 2.90
N HIS A 359 -15.14 -7.81 1.85
CA HIS A 359 -14.14 -6.72 1.92
C HIS A 359 -14.52 -5.52 1.04
N ARG A 360 -13.76 -4.45 1.15
CA ARG A 360 -13.89 -3.29 0.27
C ARG A 360 -13.30 -3.57 -1.11
N THR A 361 -13.64 -2.73 -2.09
CA THR A 361 -13.17 -2.90 -3.48
C THR A 361 -11.81 -2.23 -3.71
N GLY A 362 -11.19 -1.60 -2.72
CA GLY A 362 -9.88 -1.01 -2.91
C GLY A 362 -9.37 -0.22 -1.71
N HIS A 363 -8.12 0.19 -1.82
CA HIS A 363 -7.39 1.05 -0.88
C HIS A 363 -6.43 1.98 -1.66
N TRP A 364 -5.86 2.99 -0.97
CA TRP A 364 -4.79 3.80 -1.55
C TRP A 364 -3.55 2.94 -1.75
N LEU A 365 -2.82 3.22 -2.83
CA LEU A 365 -1.56 2.56 -3.18
C LEU A 365 -0.47 3.60 -3.41
N GLY A 366 0.75 3.32 -2.98
CA GLY A 366 1.90 4.22 -3.17
C GLY A 366 3.19 3.66 -2.64
N MET A 367 3.85 4.36 -1.73
CA MET A 367 5.07 3.86 -1.07
C MET A 367 4.77 2.71 -0.10
N ASP A 368 3.57 2.64 0.40
CA ASP A 368 3.06 1.51 1.18
C ASP A 368 1.95 0.83 0.37
N VAL A 369 1.78 -0.49 0.49
CA VAL A 369 0.72 -1.21 -0.23
C VAL A 369 -0.65 -0.71 0.20
N HIS A 370 -0.91 -0.60 1.49
CA HIS A 370 -2.01 0.17 2.04
C HIS A 370 -1.48 1.57 2.37
N ASP A 371 -1.50 2.46 1.37
CA ASP A 371 -0.87 3.77 1.47
C ASP A 371 -1.65 4.72 2.38
N CYS A 372 -0.95 5.72 2.88
CA CYS A 372 -1.51 6.75 3.73
C CYS A 372 -2.50 7.66 2.96
N GLY A 373 -3.36 8.32 3.71
CA GLY A 373 -4.36 9.25 3.19
C GLY A 373 -5.75 9.00 3.78
N SER A 374 -6.50 10.07 3.99
CA SER A 374 -7.86 9.97 4.52
C SER A 374 -8.81 9.42 3.47
N TYR A 375 -9.69 8.48 3.88
CA TYR A 375 -10.83 8.02 3.11
C TYR A 375 -12.08 8.90 3.29
N VAL A 376 -11.99 9.90 4.17
CA VAL A 376 -13.02 10.92 4.39
C VAL A 376 -12.59 12.23 3.74
N GLU A 377 -13.53 12.95 3.12
CA GLU A 377 -13.24 14.26 2.54
C GLU A 377 -12.94 15.29 3.65
N PRO A 378 -11.74 15.90 3.70
CA PRO A 378 -11.35 16.77 4.80
C PRO A 378 -12.23 17.99 4.98
N PHE A 379 -12.78 18.54 3.89
CA PHE A 379 -13.64 19.73 3.95
C PHE A 379 -15.08 19.41 4.36
N GLU A 380 -15.48 18.14 4.40
CA GLU A 380 -16.82 17.67 4.73
C GLU A 380 -16.83 16.83 6.04
N VAL A 381 -15.74 16.80 6.79
CA VAL A 381 -15.57 15.95 7.99
C VAL A 381 -16.63 16.20 9.06
N GLY A 382 -17.21 17.40 9.10
CA GLY A 382 -18.32 17.77 10.00
C GLY A 382 -19.69 17.22 9.59
N THR A 383 -19.85 16.77 8.34
CA THR A 383 -21.08 16.16 7.85
C THR A 383 -21.11 14.69 8.29
N VAL A 384 -22.07 14.34 9.14
CA VAL A 384 -22.23 12.98 9.66
C VAL A 384 -23.65 12.53 9.38
N SER A 385 -23.79 11.35 8.74
CA SER A 385 -25.06 10.61 8.66
C SER A 385 -24.99 9.37 9.54
N GLU A 386 -26.13 8.93 10.05
CA GLU A 386 -26.21 7.75 10.88
C GLU A 386 -27.08 6.68 10.21
N ARG A 387 -26.59 5.45 10.19
CA ARG A 387 -27.36 4.28 9.75
C ARG A 387 -27.13 3.09 10.67
N LYS A 388 -28.09 2.20 10.71
CA LYS A 388 -27.93 0.94 11.42
C LYS A 388 -27.32 -0.12 10.51
N ASP A 389 -26.26 -0.78 10.96
CA ASP A 389 -25.68 -1.91 10.22
C ASP A 389 -26.67 -3.08 10.22
N PRO A 390 -27.10 -3.60 9.07
CA PRO A 390 -28.08 -4.66 9.00
C PRO A 390 -27.57 -6.02 9.52
N LEU A 391 -26.26 -6.23 9.56
CA LEU A 391 -25.63 -7.48 10.03
C LEU A 391 -25.39 -7.48 11.54
N SER A 392 -24.74 -6.42 12.06
CA SER A 392 -24.42 -6.31 13.48
C SER A 392 -25.50 -5.63 14.32
N GLY A 393 -26.35 -4.82 13.68
CA GLY A 393 -27.33 -3.97 14.35
C GLY A 393 -26.73 -2.72 15.00
N GLU A 394 -25.45 -2.48 14.88
CA GLU A 394 -24.74 -1.33 15.44
C GLU A 394 -25.07 -0.05 14.67
N LEU A 395 -25.02 1.09 15.37
CA LEU A 395 -25.14 2.41 14.77
C LEU A 395 -23.81 2.81 14.13
N ILE A 396 -23.79 2.93 12.81
CA ILE A 396 -22.62 3.41 12.06
C ILE A 396 -22.79 4.90 11.79
N LYS A 397 -21.73 5.67 12.02
CA LYS A 397 -21.62 7.07 11.64
C LYS A 397 -20.79 7.17 10.36
N ASP A 398 -21.49 7.42 9.26
CA ASP A 398 -20.85 7.60 7.96
C ASP A 398 -20.50 9.09 7.75
N ARG A 399 -19.33 9.32 7.16
CA ARG A 399 -18.89 10.63 6.68
C ARG A 399 -18.70 10.59 5.18
N PRO A 400 -18.81 11.75 4.49
CA PRO A 400 -18.59 11.80 3.04
C PRO A 400 -17.24 11.23 2.65
N SER A 401 -17.26 10.29 1.72
CA SER A 401 -16.06 9.64 1.20
C SER A 401 -15.20 10.63 0.42
N ARG A 402 -13.90 10.41 0.44
CA ARG A 402 -12.87 11.21 -0.23
C ARG A 402 -13.23 11.44 -1.72
N ILE A 403 -13.14 12.69 -2.17
CA ILE A 403 -13.24 13.02 -3.59
C ILE A 403 -11.92 12.65 -4.28
N LEU A 404 -12.03 11.88 -5.36
CA LEU A 404 -10.89 11.47 -6.17
C LEU A 404 -10.34 12.65 -6.96
N ARG A 405 -9.01 12.76 -7.01
CA ARG A 405 -8.29 13.79 -7.77
C ARG A 405 -7.28 13.13 -8.71
N SER A 406 -7.03 13.72 -9.86
CA SER A 406 -5.99 13.25 -10.78
C SER A 406 -4.66 13.08 -10.07
N GLY A 407 -3.99 11.94 -10.29
CA GLY A 407 -2.74 11.54 -9.64
C GLY A 407 -2.92 10.74 -8.34
N MET A 408 -4.12 10.58 -7.81
CA MET A 408 -4.38 9.58 -6.77
C MET A 408 -4.29 8.18 -7.38
N VAL A 409 -3.78 7.22 -6.61
CA VAL A 409 -3.68 5.81 -7.02
C VAL A 409 -4.38 4.93 -6.00
N LEU A 410 -5.23 4.04 -6.50
CA LEU A 410 -6.00 3.10 -5.68
C LEU A 410 -6.07 1.74 -6.37
N THR A 411 -6.29 0.68 -5.59
CA THR A 411 -6.60 -0.65 -6.11
C THR A 411 -8.09 -0.77 -6.46
N ILE A 412 -8.43 -1.65 -7.41
CA ILE A 412 -9.80 -2.04 -7.74
C ILE A 412 -9.86 -3.57 -7.77
N GLU A 413 -10.36 -4.18 -6.68
CA GLU A 413 -10.14 -5.59 -6.32
C GLU A 413 -11.41 -6.34 -5.88
N PRO A 414 -12.52 -6.33 -6.61
CA PRO A 414 -13.67 -7.14 -6.24
C PRO A 414 -13.37 -8.63 -6.26
N GLY A 415 -14.15 -9.41 -5.48
CA GLY A 415 -13.99 -10.86 -5.41
C GLY A 415 -15.26 -11.60 -4.99
N ILE A 416 -15.25 -12.91 -5.17
CA ILE A 416 -16.26 -13.86 -4.66
C ILE A 416 -15.54 -15.03 -4.02
N TYR A 417 -15.96 -15.41 -2.81
CA TYR A 417 -15.35 -16.48 -2.03
C TYR A 417 -16.44 -17.42 -1.50
N VAL A 418 -16.52 -18.61 -2.11
CA VAL A 418 -17.60 -19.56 -1.85
C VAL A 418 -17.10 -20.70 -0.99
N ARG A 419 -17.33 -20.61 0.30
CA ARG A 419 -17.09 -21.72 1.24
C ARG A 419 -18.32 -22.64 1.29
N PRO A 420 -18.12 -23.95 1.51
CA PRO A 420 -19.23 -24.87 1.76
C PRO A 420 -20.10 -24.39 2.92
N ALA A 421 -21.41 -24.24 2.66
CA ALA A 421 -22.39 -23.84 3.68
C ALA A 421 -23.78 -24.36 3.27
N PRO A 422 -24.72 -24.55 4.23
CA PRO A 422 -26.10 -24.95 3.91
C PRO A 422 -26.77 -23.95 2.96
N GLY A 423 -27.34 -24.49 1.87
CA GLY A 423 -28.03 -23.70 0.85
C GLY A 423 -27.14 -23.08 -0.21
N VAL A 424 -25.82 -23.23 -0.13
CA VAL A 424 -24.88 -22.83 -1.18
C VAL A 424 -24.74 -23.98 -2.19
N PRO A 425 -24.88 -23.72 -3.51
CA PRO A 425 -24.75 -24.78 -4.53
C PRO A 425 -23.37 -25.43 -4.51
N GLU A 426 -23.33 -26.77 -4.43
CA GLU A 426 -22.07 -27.55 -4.35
C GLU A 426 -21.12 -27.27 -5.51
N ARG A 427 -21.66 -26.97 -6.72
CA ARG A 427 -20.86 -26.66 -7.91
C ARG A 427 -19.92 -25.45 -7.72
N PHE A 428 -20.19 -24.58 -6.75
CA PHE A 428 -19.39 -23.41 -6.45
C PHE A 428 -18.54 -23.57 -5.19
N HIS A 429 -18.65 -24.65 -4.44
CA HIS A 429 -17.88 -24.83 -3.22
C HIS A 429 -16.38 -24.73 -3.48
N ASN A 430 -15.67 -24.05 -2.59
CA ASN A 430 -14.22 -23.85 -2.63
C ASN A 430 -13.70 -23.03 -3.84
N ILE A 431 -14.58 -22.26 -4.48
CA ILE A 431 -14.18 -21.30 -5.50
C ILE A 431 -13.94 -19.94 -4.82
N GLY A 432 -12.70 -19.48 -4.85
CA GLY A 432 -12.31 -18.10 -4.45
C GLY A 432 -11.71 -17.39 -5.65
N ILE A 433 -12.24 -16.21 -5.98
CA ILE A 433 -11.82 -15.38 -7.12
C ILE A 433 -11.67 -13.95 -6.64
N ARG A 434 -10.53 -13.32 -6.93
CA ARG A 434 -10.29 -11.88 -6.87
C ARG A 434 -9.59 -11.47 -8.16
N ILE A 435 -9.96 -10.32 -8.70
CA ILE A 435 -9.31 -9.69 -9.85
C ILE A 435 -9.02 -8.25 -9.45
N GLU A 436 -7.76 -7.86 -9.49
CA GLU A 436 -7.28 -6.58 -8.99
C GLU A 436 -6.35 -5.89 -9.95
N ASP A 437 -6.53 -4.59 -10.08
CA ASP A 437 -5.62 -3.72 -10.81
C ASP A 437 -5.34 -2.42 -10.06
N ASP A 438 -4.13 -1.88 -10.27
CA ASP A 438 -3.70 -0.56 -9.83
C ASP A 438 -4.26 0.50 -10.79
N ALA A 439 -5.03 1.43 -10.26
CA ALA A 439 -5.70 2.48 -11.02
C ALA A 439 -5.17 3.88 -10.64
N VAL A 440 -4.59 4.58 -11.61
CA VAL A 440 -4.23 6.01 -11.49
C VAL A 440 -5.42 6.84 -11.92
N VAL A 441 -5.94 7.68 -11.02
CA VAL A 441 -7.05 8.58 -11.32
C VAL A 441 -6.62 9.63 -12.33
N THR A 442 -7.45 9.85 -13.37
CA THR A 442 -7.26 10.87 -14.40
C THR A 442 -8.52 11.75 -14.54
N ALA A 443 -8.43 12.84 -15.28
CA ALA A 443 -9.54 13.76 -15.48
C ALA A 443 -10.81 13.13 -16.11
N LYS A 444 -10.67 12.02 -16.86
CA LYS A 444 -11.80 11.40 -17.59
C LYS A 444 -12.04 9.94 -17.28
N GLY A 445 -11.30 9.37 -16.35
CA GLY A 445 -11.35 7.95 -16.00
C GLY A 445 -10.18 7.59 -15.13
N CYS A 446 -9.69 6.36 -15.25
CA CYS A 446 -8.43 5.93 -14.64
C CYS A 446 -7.54 5.19 -15.64
N GLU A 447 -6.24 5.25 -15.41
CA GLU A 447 -5.24 4.47 -16.11
C GLU A 447 -4.93 3.21 -15.29
N LEU A 448 -5.16 2.04 -15.86
CA LEU A 448 -4.82 0.77 -15.22
C LEU A 448 -3.36 0.42 -15.54
N ILE A 449 -2.46 0.67 -14.61
CA ILE A 449 -1.02 0.49 -14.81
C ILE A 449 -0.56 -0.97 -14.70
N SER A 450 -1.42 -1.86 -14.18
CA SER A 450 -1.15 -3.30 -14.00
C SER A 450 -1.79 -4.20 -15.09
N ARG A 451 -2.55 -3.62 -16.05
CA ARG A 451 -3.35 -4.36 -17.04
C ARG A 451 -2.53 -5.10 -18.12
N ASN A 452 -1.21 -5.13 -17.99
CA ASN A 452 -0.33 -5.92 -18.87
C ASN A 452 -0.41 -7.44 -18.62
N VAL A 453 -1.01 -7.86 -17.52
CA VAL A 453 -1.37 -9.26 -17.28
C VAL A 453 -2.84 -9.51 -17.67
N PRO A 454 -3.14 -10.59 -18.41
CA PRO A 454 -4.50 -10.86 -18.90
C PRO A 454 -5.53 -10.93 -17.78
N VAL A 455 -6.75 -10.47 -18.09
CA VAL A 455 -7.90 -10.54 -17.20
C VAL A 455 -9.08 -11.28 -17.80
N HIS A 456 -9.22 -11.34 -19.15
CA HIS A 456 -10.25 -12.12 -19.78
C HIS A 456 -9.90 -13.61 -19.72
N ALA A 457 -10.85 -14.44 -19.33
CA ALA A 457 -10.61 -15.87 -19.14
C ALA A 457 -10.07 -16.55 -20.41
N ASP A 458 -10.54 -16.15 -21.60
CA ASP A 458 -10.05 -16.70 -22.87
C ASP A 458 -8.58 -16.33 -23.16
N GLU A 459 -8.15 -15.14 -22.76
CA GLU A 459 -6.76 -14.68 -22.87
C GLU A 459 -5.85 -15.42 -21.90
N ILE A 460 -6.32 -15.65 -20.66
CA ILE A 460 -5.62 -16.46 -19.64
C ILE A 460 -5.44 -17.88 -20.15
N GLU A 461 -6.53 -18.51 -20.66
CA GLU A 461 -6.45 -19.86 -21.23
C GLU A 461 -5.52 -19.91 -22.46
N ALA A 462 -5.49 -18.85 -23.28
CA ALA A 462 -4.58 -18.77 -24.43
C ALA A 462 -3.12 -18.69 -23.97
N LEU A 463 -2.82 -17.79 -23.02
CA LEU A 463 -1.49 -17.62 -22.42
C LEU A 463 -0.95 -18.93 -21.82
N MET A 464 -1.81 -19.71 -21.17
CA MET A 464 -1.43 -20.95 -20.49
C MET A 464 -1.32 -22.16 -21.47
N ARG A 465 -1.73 -22.01 -22.73
CA ARG A 465 -1.50 -23.02 -23.79
C ARG A 465 -0.10 -22.92 -24.40
N GLU A 466 0.50 -21.73 -24.43
CA GLU A 466 1.88 -21.50 -24.89
C GLU A 466 2.92 -22.22 -24.02
#